data_ac7f298ae06745940c011c53e2a2c4d4
#
_entry.id   ac7f298ae06745940c011c53e2a2c4d4
#
_cell.length_a   1.000
_cell.length_b   1.000
_cell.length_c   1.000
_cell.angle_alpha   90.00
_cell.angle_beta   90.00
_cell.angle_gamma   90.00
#
_symmetry.space_group_name_H-M   'P 1'
#
loop_
_entity.id
_entity.type
_entity.pdbx_description
1 polymer ?
#
loop_
_entity_poly.entity_id
_entity_poly.type
_entity_poly.pdbx_seq_one_letter_code
_entity_poly.pdbx_strand_id
1 'polypeptide(L)'
;MKKRNRHLLAAALLTGVLLLCGCGASAGNDSPVPGPEAAPEAAGTEAPEASPAPTPTPAPTPTPVPELTFPDGSVHRIDETGLDLTRLSHKDVKATAALLRQMPDLQTVDLGTDGAWTGTPPELTAETAAQERPETATRDLSWADLRMLQEAAPDAEMLYRFCFYGREFTTRDEKMDLNHSPMTDNGEAVRNILPLMKHCRVLDMDSCGVPSEEMAKIRDAYPEMDVVWRIWFAADMFTVRTDIECLWCANFYPYMWDQYTQELKYCTKLKYLDLGHNLELHDWSFLEYMPELEVLIITASGWDTLDMLKNCTELEYLEIIPYAHLELDLHPLAKMTKLEHLNMCGMGKTEGWEVLLNMPRLKRLWIGRQTAYYFPEGAMEQILEALPEAEVFYKEDDGATGRWRHNADGTVPERYLLLRQQFDYDHWQDHAPYPYNDPLYKPPWERA
;
A
#
# COMPACT_ATOMS: atom_id res chain seq x y z
N MET A 1 43.74 -0.75 -9.16
CA MET A 1 43.38 -1.70 -10.21
C MET A 1 42.68 -2.93 -9.59
N LYS A 2 41.47 -2.79 -8.95
CA LYS A 2 40.72 -3.92 -8.37
C LYS A 2 39.17 -3.72 -8.44
N LYS A 3 38.68 -2.81 -9.27
CA LYS A 3 37.21 -2.49 -9.34
C LYS A 3 36.52 -2.94 -10.65
N ARG A 4 37.17 -3.73 -11.51
CA ARG A 4 36.62 -4.02 -12.85
C ARG A 4 36.01 -5.42 -13.06
N ASN A 5 36.05 -6.31 -12.04
CA ASN A 5 35.61 -7.71 -12.23
C ASN A 5 34.29 -8.09 -11.54
N ARG A 6 33.55 -7.13 -10.94
CA ARG A 6 32.29 -7.46 -10.27
C ARG A 6 31.07 -7.53 -11.19
N HIS A 7 31.11 -6.88 -12.35
CA HIS A 7 29.99 -6.84 -13.28
C HIS A 7 29.88 -8.01 -14.26
N LEU A 8 30.90 -8.86 -14.36
CA LEU A 8 30.92 -9.96 -15.32
C LEU A 8 30.40 -11.30 -14.75
N LEU A 9 30.26 -11.44 -13.44
CA LEU A 9 29.75 -12.70 -12.85
C LEU A 9 28.22 -12.77 -12.79
N ALA A 10 27.51 -11.68 -12.74
CA ALA A 10 26.04 -11.67 -12.73
C ALA A 10 25.40 -12.09 -14.06
N ALA A 11 26.09 -11.87 -15.19
CA ALA A 11 25.57 -12.19 -16.50
C ALA A 11 25.71 -13.66 -16.93
N ALA A 12 26.55 -14.44 -16.26
CA ALA A 12 26.88 -15.82 -16.69
C ALA A 12 25.99 -16.91 -16.10
N LEU A 13 25.18 -16.62 -15.08
CA LEU A 13 24.31 -17.61 -14.43
C LEU A 13 22.85 -17.62 -14.94
N LEU A 14 22.49 -16.70 -15.81
CA LEU A 14 21.11 -16.53 -16.30
C LEU A 14 20.76 -17.28 -17.58
N THR A 15 21.70 -18.00 -18.20
CA THR A 15 21.49 -18.64 -19.52
C THR A 15 20.88 -20.04 -19.47
N GLY A 16 20.50 -20.55 -18.31
CA GLY A 16 20.07 -21.95 -18.15
C GLY A 16 18.57 -22.25 -18.18
N VAL A 17 17.68 -21.27 -18.26
CA VAL A 17 16.22 -21.50 -18.06
C VAL A 17 15.35 -21.11 -19.27
N LEU A 18 15.90 -20.64 -20.36
CA LEU A 18 15.12 -20.22 -21.53
C LEU A 18 15.14 -21.28 -22.65
N LEU A 19 14.28 -22.28 -22.54
CA LEU A 19 13.80 -23.05 -23.70
C LEU A 19 12.36 -23.52 -23.44
N LEU A 20 11.47 -23.08 -24.34
CA LEU A 20 10.08 -23.48 -24.56
C LEU A 20 9.02 -22.47 -24.11
N CYS A 21 8.62 -21.61 -25.04
CA CYS A 21 7.23 -21.37 -25.38
C CYS A 21 7.08 -20.49 -26.61
N GLY A 22 6.47 -21.02 -27.62
CA GLY A 22 6.06 -20.30 -28.83
C GLY A 22 4.54 -20.13 -28.89
N CYS A 23 4.16 -18.97 -29.35
CA CYS A 23 3.02 -18.54 -30.17
C CYS A 23 1.58 -19.01 -29.94
N GLY A 24 0.68 -18.02 -30.01
CA GLY A 24 -0.65 -18.15 -30.58
C GLY A 24 -1.62 -17.04 -30.18
N ALA A 25 -1.79 -16.05 -31.04
CA ALA A 25 -2.80 -15.00 -30.94
C ALA A 25 -4.13 -15.46 -31.53
N SER A 26 -5.27 -15.00 -30.99
CA SER A 26 -6.42 -14.65 -31.84
C SER A 26 -7.54 -13.87 -31.07
N ALA A 27 -8.27 -13.11 -31.84
CA ALA A 27 -9.09 -11.95 -31.50
C ALA A 27 -10.58 -12.24 -31.22
N GLY A 28 -11.21 -11.33 -30.48
CA GLY A 28 -12.49 -10.67 -30.84
C GLY A 28 -13.80 -11.31 -30.40
N ASN A 29 -14.62 -10.59 -29.64
CA ASN A 29 -15.92 -10.10 -30.12
C ASN A 29 -16.75 -9.40 -29.02
N ASP A 30 -17.27 -8.23 -29.40
CA ASP A 30 -18.27 -7.43 -28.69
C ASP A 30 -19.67 -8.07 -28.74
N SER A 31 -20.48 -7.78 -27.71
CA SER A 31 -21.90 -7.40 -27.87
C SER A 31 -22.60 -7.02 -26.56
N PRO A 32 -23.70 -6.22 -26.62
CA PRO A 32 -24.07 -5.26 -25.58
C PRO A 32 -25.22 -5.67 -24.66
N VAL A 33 -25.34 -4.96 -23.52
CA VAL A 33 -26.34 -5.13 -22.48
C VAL A 33 -27.49 -4.12 -22.65
N PRO A 34 -28.78 -4.49 -22.49
CA PRO A 34 -29.91 -3.58 -22.53
C PRO A 34 -30.28 -2.98 -21.16
N GLY A 35 -30.79 -1.74 -21.18
CA GLY A 35 -31.19 -1.00 -19.99
C GLY A 35 -32.62 -1.29 -19.49
N PRO A 36 -32.99 -0.81 -18.31
CA PRO A 36 -34.28 -1.09 -17.69
C PRO A 36 -35.36 -0.04 -17.97
N GLU A 37 -36.56 -0.53 -17.99
CA GLU A 37 -37.87 0.06 -18.29
C GLU A 37 -38.48 0.80 -17.08
N ALA A 38 -39.32 1.78 -17.36
CA ALA A 38 -39.98 2.66 -16.40
C ALA A 38 -41.29 2.06 -15.83
N ALA A 39 -41.65 2.46 -14.63
CA ALA A 39 -42.91 2.12 -13.97
C ALA A 39 -43.84 3.36 -13.77
N PRO A 40 -45.18 3.19 -13.68
CA PRO A 40 -46.16 4.22 -13.98
C PRO A 40 -46.66 5.03 -12.76
N GLU A 41 -47.24 6.21 -13.10
CA GLU A 41 -47.93 7.13 -12.21
C GLU A 41 -49.22 6.56 -11.58
N ALA A 42 -49.52 7.01 -10.37
CA ALA A 42 -50.80 6.80 -9.72
C ALA A 42 -51.43 8.13 -9.26
N ALA A 43 -52.74 8.20 -9.49
CA ALA A 43 -53.62 9.33 -9.45
C ALA A 43 -53.97 9.88 -8.06
N GLY A 44 -54.40 11.13 -8.06
CA GLY A 44 -54.69 11.97 -6.90
C GLY A 44 -55.95 11.61 -6.11
N THR A 45 -55.99 12.16 -4.90
CA THR A 45 -57.17 12.22 -4.05
C THR A 45 -57.28 13.61 -3.41
N GLU A 46 -58.50 14.18 -3.48
CA GLU A 46 -58.88 15.52 -3.00
C GLU A 46 -58.72 15.76 -1.52
N ALA A 47 -58.42 17.00 -1.14
CA ALA A 47 -58.27 17.50 0.22
C ALA A 47 -59.57 18.01 0.83
N PRO A 48 -59.79 17.89 2.14
CA PRO A 48 -60.90 18.56 2.82
C PRO A 48 -60.53 19.97 3.32
N GLU A 49 -61.55 20.83 3.37
CA GLU A 49 -61.54 22.25 3.69
C GLU A 49 -60.88 22.62 5.03
N ALA A 50 -60.19 23.76 5.03
CA ALA A 50 -59.41 24.29 6.15
C ALA A 50 -60.28 25.11 7.12
N SER A 51 -60.08 24.84 8.41
CA SER A 51 -60.54 25.67 9.52
C SER A 51 -59.67 26.93 9.67
N PRO A 52 -60.16 28.06 10.13
CA PRO A 52 -59.42 29.32 10.17
C PRO A 52 -58.23 29.27 11.13
N ALA A 53 -57.07 29.71 10.63
CA ALA A 53 -55.80 29.70 11.35
C ALA A 53 -55.81 30.69 12.53
N PRO A 54 -55.13 30.34 13.65
CA PRO A 54 -54.88 31.28 14.76
C PRO A 54 -53.92 32.37 14.34
N THR A 55 -54.16 33.58 14.78
CA THR A 55 -53.33 34.77 14.60
C THR A 55 -51.88 34.47 14.99
N PRO A 56 -50.85 34.71 14.11
CA PRO A 56 -49.47 34.42 14.41
C PRO A 56 -49.00 35.27 15.63
N THR A 57 -48.48 34.57 16.63
CA THR A 57 -47.72 35.20 17.71
C THR A 57 -46.46 35.84 17.07
N PRO A 58 -46.12 37.10 17.38
CA PRO A 58 -44.91 37.71 16.84
C PRO A 58 -43.71 36.85 17.19
N ALA A 59 -42.91 36.49 16.16
CA ALA A 59 -41.68 35.75 16.30
C ALA A 59 -40.77 36.52 17.28
N PRO A 60 -40.05 35.80 18.18
CA PRO A 60 -39.10 36.45 19.07
C PRO A 60 -38.03 37.15 18.23
N THR A 61 -37.73 38.39 18.58
CA THR A 61 -36.64 39.17 17.96
C THR A 61 -35.35 38.37 18.14
N PRO A 62 -34.61 38.07 17.04
CA PRO A 62 -33.38 37.31 17.16
C PRO A 62 -32.39 38.04 18.07
N THR A 63 -31.82 37.32 19.02
CA THR A 63 -30.73 37.82 19.88
C THR A 63 -29.57 38.23 18.97
N PRO A 64 -28.98 39.43 19.13
CA PRO A 64 -27.81 39.81 18.33
C PRO A 64 -26.67 38.79 18.51
N VAL A 65 -26.12 38.31 17.40
CA VAL A 65 -24.95 37.42 17.44
C VAL A 65 -23.74 38.26 17.86
N PRO A 66 -22.92 37.81 18.81
CA PRO A 66 -21.71 38.52 19.21
C PRO A 66 -20.72 38.70 18.04
N GLU A 67 -19.99 39.81 18.09
CA GLU A 67 -18.96 40.16 17.09
C GLU A 67 -17.59 40.21 17.77
N LEU A 68 -16.57 39.83 16.99
CA LEU A 68 -15.15 39.82 17.38
C LEU A 68 -14.39 40.79 16.48
N THR A 69 -13.51 41.62 17.07
CA THR A 69 -12.61 42.50 16.32
C THR A 69 -11.25 41.84 16.22
N PHE A 70 -10.78 41.58 15.00
CA PHE A 70 -9.49 40.98 14.72
C PHE A 70 -8.34 42.03 14.72
N PRO A 71 -7.06 41.62 14.79
CA PRO A 71 -5.91 42.52 14.84
C PRO A 71 -5.77 43.47 13.65
N ASP A 72 -6.28 43.09 12.48
CA ASP A 72 -6.30 43.90 11.25
C ASP A 72 -7.44 44.96 11.24
N GLY A 73 -8.28 44.96 12.28
CA GLY A 73 -9.43 45.84 12.41
C GLY A 73 -10.71 45.30 11.77
N SER A 74 -10.70 44.14 11.16
CA SER A 74 -11.92 43.49 10.66
C SER A 74 -12.82 43.05 11.80
N VAL A 75 -14.14 43.03 11.53
CA VAL A 75 -15.15 42.62 12.52
C VAL A 75 -15.93 41.43 11.95
N HIS A 76 -15.96 40.35 12.70
CA HIS A 76 -16.58 39.08 12.31
C HIS A 76 -17.55 38.59 13.37
N ARG A 77 -18.64 37.97 12.95
CA ARG A 77 -19.60 37.35 13.85
C ARG A 77 -19.09 35.98 14.31
N ILE A 78 -19.40 35.58 15.52
CA ILE A 78 -18.94 34.27 16.06
C ILE A 78 -19.56 33.05 15.33
N ASP A 79 -20.68 33.22 14.60
CA ASP A 79 -21.38 32.18 13.83
C ASP A 79 -20.97 32.15 12.34
N GLU A 80 -19.93 32.87 11.96
CA GLU A 80 -19.37 32.77 10.60
C GLU A 80 -18.72 31.41 10.38
N THR A 81 -18.93 30.86 9.16
CA THR A 81 -18.38 29.54 8.77
C THR A 81 -17.08 29.66 7.99
N GLY A 82 -16.71 30.84 7.54
CA GLY A 82 -15.49 31.09 6.78
C GLY A 82 -14.87 32.45 7.10
N LEU A 83 -13.55 32.49 7.16
CA LEU A 83 -12.79 33.71 7.39
C LEU A 83 -11.75 33.94 6.30
N ASP A 84 -11.63 35.18 5.81
CA ASP A 84 -10.52 35.64 4.99
C ASP A 84 -9.45 36.25 5.89
N LEU A 85 -8.39 35.52 6.15
CA LEU A 85 -7.20 35.95 6.88
C LEU A 85 -5.96 36.02 5.97
N THR A 86 -6.15 36.27 4.68
CA THR A 86 -5.08 36.35 3.69
C THR A 86 -4.05 37.46 3.98
N ARG A 87 -4.39 38.41 4.88
CA ARG A 87 -3.52 39.51 5.33
C ARG A 87 -2.89 39.25 6.71
N LEU A 88 -3.16 38.08 7.32
CA LEU A 88 -2.62 37.75 8.63
C LEU A 88 -1.08 37.79 8.62
N SER A 89 -0.51 38.48 9.59
CA SER A 89 0.94 38.53 9.81
C SER A 89 1.33 37.65 10.99
N HIS A 90 2.56 37.15 11.01
CA HIS A 90 3.14 36.32 12.09
C HIS A 90 2.87 36.92 13.49
N LYS A 91 3.10 38.26 13.67
CA LYS A 91 2.91 38.95 14.96
C LYS A 91 1.47 38.86 15.49
N ASP A 92 0.48 38.72 14.63
CA ASP A 92 -0.93 38.74 14.97
C ASP A 92 -1.52 37.33 15.17
N VAL A 93 -0.78 36.26 14.84
CA VAL A 93 -1.24 34.87 14.91
C VAL A 93 -1.75 34.50 16.30
N LYS A 94 -1.02 34.83 17.36
CA LYS A 94 -1.41 34.49 18.73
C LYS A 94 -2.74 35.14 19.15
N ALA A 95 -2.95 36.42 18.78
CA ALA A 95 -4.19 37.14 19.06
C ALA A 95 -5.34 36.55 18.23
N THR A 96 -5.11 36.30 16.93
CA THR A 96 -6.05 35.65 16.03
C THR A 96 -6.48 34.28 16.52
N ALA A 97 -5.54 33.42 16.92
CA ALA A 97 -5.84 32.10 17.49
C ALA A 97 -6.74 32.16 18.74
N ALA A 98 -6.59 33.22 19.58
CA ALA A 98 -7.46 33.42 20.73
C ALA A 98 -8.91 33.80 20.34
N LEU A 99 -9.10 34.44 19.19
CA LEU A 99 -10.42 34.79 18.64
C LEU A 99 -11.05 33.58 17.94
N LEU A 100 -10.29 32.81 17.16
CA LEU A 100 -10.78 31.58 16.48
C LEU A 100 -11.40 30.58 17.47
N ARG A 101 -10.86 30.47 18.69
CA ARG A 101 -11.45 29.60 19.75
C ARG A 101 -12.87 29.98 20.17
N GLN A 102 -13.31 31.18 19.82
CA GLN A 102 -14.65 31.70 20.14
C GLN A 102 -15.63 31.52 18.96
N MET A 103 -15.19 30.89 17.84
CA MET A 103 -15.97 30.70 16.62
C MET A 103 -16.27 29.22 16.41
N PRO A 104 -17.26 28.64 17.08
CA PRO A 104 -17.52 27.19 17.07
C PRO A 104 -17.99 26.64 15.72
N ASP A 105 -18.60 27.50 14.88
CA ASP A 105 -19.18 27.10 13.58
C ASP A 105 -18.20 27.27 12.41
N LEU A 106 -16.96 27.65 12.70
CA LEU A 106 -15.96 27.94 11.67
C LEU A 106 -15.54 26.66 10.92
N GLN A 107 -15.69 26.67 9.61
CA GLN A 107 -15.37 25.56 8.71
C GLN A 107 -14.12 25.81 7.88
N THR A 108 -13.86 27.08 7.51
CA THR A 108 -12.71 27.43 6.66
C THR A 108 -12.02 28.70 7.11
N VAL A 109 -10.69 28.71 7.03
CA VAL A 109 -9.85 29.89 7.24
C VAL A 109 -8.94 30.05 6.03
N ASP A 110 -9.18 31.06 5.23
CA ASP A 110 -8.33 31.34 4.07
C ASP A 110 -7.10 32.15 4.49
N LEU A 111 -5.95 31.50 4.37
CA LEU A 111 -4.64 32.08 4.65
C LEU A 111 -3.86 32.39 3.34
N GLY A 112 -4.51 32.22 2.19
CA GLY A 112 -3.97 32.59 0.87
C GLY A 112 -3.72 31.42 -0.08
N THR A 113 -4.79 30.72 -0.47
CA THR A 113 -4.76 29.71 -1.56
C THR A 113 -5.23 30.30 -2.88
N ASP A 114 -6.29 31.12 -2.83
CA ASP A 114 -6.93 31.71 -3.99
C ASP A 114 -6.48 33.13 -4.17
N GLY A 115 -5.68 33.39 -5.09
CA GLY A 115 -5.36 34.72 -5.40
C GLY A 115 -3.94 34.87 -5.83
N ALA A 116 -3.73 35.80 -6.63
CA ALA A 116 -2.48 36.20 -7.19
C ALA A 116 -1.36 36.16 -6.16
N TRP A 117 -0.84 34.95 -5.91
CA TRP A 117 0.47 34.78 -5.32
C TRP A 117 1.45 35.44 -6.30
N THR A 118 1.79 36.68 -6.03
CA THR A 118 2.66 37.47 -6.91
C THR A 118 4.15 37.30 -6.59
N GLY A 119 4.49 36.41 -5.67
CA GLY A 119 5.87 36.13 -5.25
C GLY A 119 6.17 34.63 -5.25
N THR A 120 7.47 34.30 -5.23
CA THR A 120 7.90 32.92 -4.98
C THR A 120 7.42 32.49 -3.60
N PRO A 121 6.70 31.36 -3.46
CA PRO A 121 6.27 30.88 -2.17
C PRO A 121 7.48 30.71 -1.24
N PRO A 122 7.35 30.96 0.07
CA PRO A 122 8.45 30.70 0.98
C PRO A 122 8.77 29.21 0.98
N GLU A 123 10.04 28.88 0.80
CA GLU A 123 10.49 27.49 0.89
C GLU A 123 10.46 27.06 2.36
N LEU A 124 9.61 26.08 2.67
CA LEU A 124 9.45 25.54 4.01
C LEU A 124 10.19 24.20 4.12
N THR A 125 11.50 24.28 4.27
CA THR A 125 12.34 23.13 4.61
C THR A 125 12.32 22.87 6.12
N ALA A 126 12.84 21.74 6.58
CA ALA A 126 13.04 21.47 8.01
C ALA A 126 13.80 22.61 8.70
N GLU A 127 14.81 23.15 8.03
CA GLU A 127 15.64 24.23 8.55
C GLU A 127 14.85 25.55 8.68
N THR A 128 14.04 25.89 7.68
CA THR A 128 13.22 27.11 7.72
C THR A 128 11.98 26.97 8.58
N ALA A 129 11.44 25.75 8.75
CA ALA A 129 10.32 25.48 9.67
C ALA A 129 10.70 25.71 11.13
N ALA A 130 11.96 25.53 11.50
CA ALA A 130 12.48 25.73 12.85
C ALA A 130 12.90 27.18 13.15
N GLN A 131 13.03 28.06 12.14
CA GLN A 131 13.45 29.43 12.31
C GLN A 131 12.27 30.35 12.60
N GLU A 132 12.37 31.16 13.66
CA GLU A 132 11.48 32.30 13.87
C GLU A 132 11.70 33.33 12.74
N ARG A 133 10.63 33.65 12.01
CA ARG A 133 10.72 34.61 10.91
C ARG A 133 10.63 36.05 11.41
N PRO A 134 11.26 37.00 10.75
CA PRO A 134 11.22 38.39 11.16
C PRO A 134 9.80 38.94 11.08
N GLU A 135 9.44 39.78 12.04
CA GLU A 135 8.11 40.42 12.19
C GLU A 135 7.66 41.22 10.95
N THR A 136 8.57 41.51 10.01
CA THR A 136 8.32 42.29 8.81
C THR A 136 7.78 41.48 7.63
N ALA A 137 7.75 40.17 7.74
CA ALA A 137 7.27 39.29 6.68
C ALA A 137 5.73 39.27 6.64
N THR A 138 5.16 39.83 5.60
CA THR A 138 3.70 40.09 5.51
C THR A 138 2.87 38.86 5.20
N ARG A 139 3.43 37.70 4.92
CA ARG A 139 2.71 36.44 4.60
C ARG A 139 3.46 35.17 4.99
N ASP A 140 4.56 35.32 5.63
CA ASP A 140 5.42 34.22 6.00
C ASP A 140 4.97 33.63 7.34
N LEU A 141 3.91 32.85 7.31
CA LEU A 141 3.51 32.08 8.46
C LEU A 141 4.45 30.88 8.61
N SER A 142 4.98 30.69 9.80
CA SER A 142 5.74 29.49 10.15
C SER A 142 4.82 28.28 10.35
N TRP A 143 5.40 27.09 10.30
CA TRP A 143 4.65 25.87 10.66
C TRP A 143 4.06 25.94 12.08
N ALA A 144 4.76 26.60 13.00
CA ALA A 144 4.26 26.81 14.35
C ALA A 144 3.02 27.72 14.36
N ASP A 145 3.00 28.76 13.51
CA ASP A 145 1.85 29.64 13.35
C ASP A 145 0.63 28.89 12.80
N LEU A 146 0.82 28.14 11.73
CA LEU A 146 -0.25 27.36 11.11
C LEU A 146 -0.82 26.33 12.08
N ARG A 147 0.03 25.64 12.84
CA ARG A 147 -0.40 24.70 13.88
C ARG A 147 -1.17 25.41 14.97
N MET A 148 -0.73 26.56 15.43
CA MET A 148 -1.41 27.35 16.47
C MET A 148 -2.82 27.75 16.03
N LEU A 149 -2.99 28.14 14.75
CA LEU A 149 -4.30 28.45 14.17
C LEU A 149 -5.17 27.20 14.06
N GLN A 150 -4.61 26.08 13.59
CA GLN A 150 -5.33 24.81 13.48
C GLN A 150 -5.76 24.28 14.86
N GLU A 151 -4.92 24.38 15.87
CA GLU A 151 -5.26 23.99 17.24
C GLU A 151 -6.34 24.89 17.84
N ALA A 152 -6.42 26.14 17.41
CA ALA A 152 -7.44 27.08 17.85
C ALA A 152 -8.81 26.82 17.23
N ALA A 153 -8.85 26.31 16.00
CA ALA A 153 -10.06 25.91 15.27
C ALA A 153 -9.84 24.50 14.66
N PRO A 154 -9.90 23.42 15.46
CA PRO A 154 -9.50 22.08 15.02
C PRO A 154 -10.38 21.52 13.92
N ASP A 155 -11.66 21.91 13.89
CA ASP A 155 -12.63 21.45 12.88
C ASP A 155 -12.56 22.28 11.58
N ALA A 156 -11.97 23.47 11.62
CA ALA A 156 -11.82 24.32 10.45
C ALA A 156 -10.68 23.85 9.55
N GLU A 157 -10.87 24.02 8.25
CA GLU A 157 -9.85 23.81 7.24
C GLU A 157 -9.01 25.08 7.06
N MET A 158 -7.69 24.97 7.22
CA MET A 158 -6.76 26.06 6.95
C MET A 158 -6.36 26.01 5.48
N LEU A 159 -6.78 26.99 4.69
CA LEU A 159 -6.45 27.10 3.28
C LEU A 159 -5.14 27.88 3.13
N TYR A 160 -4.06 27.18 2.76
CA TYR A 160 -2.74 27.80 2.64
C TYR A 160 -1.95 27.21 1.47
N ARG A 161 -1.29 28.08 0.70
CA ARG A 161 -0.32 27.70 -0.33
C ARG A 161 1.09 27.85 0.24
N PHE A 162 1.95 26.89 -0.04
CA PHE A 162 3.33 26.88 0.44
C PHE A 162 4.26 26.20 -0.56
N CYS A 163 5.55 26.49 -0.44
CA CYS A 163 6.61 25.76 -1.13
C CYS A 163 7.30 24.82 -0.13
N PHE A 164 7.49 23.57 -0.53
CA PHE A 164 8.11 22.56 0.32
C PHE A 164 9.04 21.70 -0.54
N TYR A 165 10.32 21.67 -0.19
CA TYR A 165 11.37 21.03 -1.00
C TYR A 165 11.33 21.45 -2.48
N GLY A 166 11.16 22.76 -2.75
CA GLY A 166 11.16 23.31 -4.10
C GLY A 166 9.92 23.01 -4.93
N ARG A 167 8.85 22.49 -4.33
CA ARG A 167 7.56 22.19 -4.97
C ARG A 167 6.43 22.97 -4.33
N GLU A 168 5.48 23.40 -5.13
CA GLU A 168 4.30 24.10 -4.63
C GLU A 168 3.22 23.11 -4.22
N PHE A 169 2.60 23.39 -3.07
CA PHE A 169 1.45 22.64 -2.53
C PHE A 169 0.42 23.59 -1.96
N THR A 170 -0.79 23.08 -1.83
CA THR A 170 -1.86 23.68 -1.02
C THR A 170 -2.28 22.68 0.04
N THR A 171 -2.86 23.16 1.13
CA THR A 171 -3.42 22.28 2.18
C THR A 171 -4.58 21.41 1.68
N ARG A 172 -5.11 21.66 0.49
CA ARG A 172 -6.17 20.87 -0.18
C ARG A 172 -5.65 19.79 -1.13
N ASP A 173 -4.37 19.72 -1.35
CA ASP A 173 -3.83 18.73 -2.28
C ASP A 173 -4.07 17.32 -1.74
N GLU A 174 -4.60 16.45 -2.60
CA GLU A 174 -4.84 15.05 -2.28
C GLU A 174 -3.57 14.21 -2.35
N LYS A 175 -2.55 14.71 -3.04
CA LYS A 175 -1.24 14.06 -3.16
C LYS A 175 -0.12 15.03 -2.83
N MET A 176 0.79 14.58 -1.97
CA MET A 176 2.05 15.25 -1.69
C MET A 176 3.20 14.44 -2.31
N ASP A 177 3.67 14.86 -3.47
CA ASP A 177 4.77 14.22 -4.18
C ASP A 177 6.09 14.91 -3.81
N LEU A 178 6.90 14.20 -3.02
CA LEU A 178 8.22 14.65 -2.55
C LEU A 178 9.37 13.80 -3.11
N ASN A 179 9.09 12.96 -4.12
CA ASN A 179 10.08 12.05 -4.69
C ASN A 179 11.42 12.74 -4.98
N HIS A 180 12.51 12.08 -4.62
CA HIS A 180 13.89 12.57 -4.78
C HIS A 180 14.18 13.91 -4.08
N SER A 181 13.44 14.26 -3.05
CA SER A 181 13.73 15.43 -2.20
C SER A 181 14.57 14.95 -1.01
N PRO A 182 15.91 15.14 -1.02
CA PRO A 182 16.77 14.64 0.04
C PRO A 182 16.44 15.32 1.37
N MET A 183 16.19 14.50 2.41
CA MET A 183 15.83 14.95 3.74
C MET A 183 16.89 14.48 4.74
N THR A 184 17.30 15.38 5.63
CA THR A 184 18.32 15.10 6.66
C THR A 184 17.76 15.12 8.08
N ASP A 185 16.46 15.41 8.21
CA ASP A 185 15.74 15.56 9.47
C ASP A 185 14.86 14.33 9.83
N ASN A 186 15.12 13.19 9.18
CA ASN A 186 14.32 11.97 9.36
C ASN A 186 12.81 12.17 9.15
N GLY A 187 12.42 13.11 8.26
CA GLY A 187 11.03 13.40 7.95
C GLY A 187 10.31 14.25 9.00
N GLU A 188 11.03 14.94 9.89
CA GLU A 188 10.41 15.79 10.92
C GLU A 188 9.60 16.94 10.30
N ALA A 189 10.12 17.60 9.25
CA ALA A 189 9.39 18.65 8.56
C ALA A 189 8.09 18.14 7.95
N VAL A 190 8.10 16.94 7.40
CA VAL A 190 6.89 16.27 6.84
C VAL A 190 5.87 16.02 7.96
N ARG A 191 6.29 15.45 9.08
CA ARG A 191 5.41 15.24 10.24
C ARG A 191 4.80 16.55 10.77
N ASN A 192 5.50 17.65 10.64
CA ASN A 192 5.01 18.96 11.07
C ASN A 192 3.91 19.52 10.16
N ILE A 193 3.90 19.18 8.88
CA ILE A 193 2.92 19.70 7.91
C ILE A 193 1.70 18.81 7.74
N LEU A 194 1.86 17.49 7.87
CA LEU A 194 0.76 16.53 7.62
C LEU A 194 -0.53 16.83 8.38
N PRO A 195 -0.53 17.30 9.65
CA PRO A 195 -1.77 17.67 10.35
C PRO A 195 -2.59 18.75 9.64
N LEU A 196 -1.98 19.57 8.79
CA LEU A 196 -2.63 20.61 8.01
C LEU A 196 -3.17 20.10 6.67
N MET A 197 -2.67 18.97 6.20
CA MET A 197 -2.98 18.36 4.90
C MET A 197 -4.17 17.40 5.01
N LYS A 198 -5.33 17.90 5.48
CA LYS A 198 -6.51 17.06 5.80
C LYS A 198 -7.06 16.28 4.60
N HIS A 199 -6.79 16.73 3.38
CA HIS A 199 -7.23 16.08 2.13
C HIS A 199 -6.19 15.14 1.54
N CYS A 200 -4.95 15.15 2.04
CA CYS A 200 -3.90 14.32 1.49
C CYS A 200 -4.21 12.83 1.70
N ARG A 201 -4.21 12.09 0.62
CA ARG A 201 -4.43 10.64 0.57
C ARG A 201 -3.19 9.88 0.14
N VAL A 202 -2.24 10.57 -0.48
CA VAL A 202 -0.99 9.97 -0.95
C VAL A 202 0.18 10.86 -0.56
N LEU A 203 1.08 10.33 0.24
CA LEU A 203 2.38 10.92 0.54
C LEU A 203 3.45 10.08 -0.16
N ASP A 204 4.03 10.60 -1.23
CA ASP A 204 5.04 9.90 -2.01
C ASP A 204 6.43 10.48 -1.70
N MET A 205 7.24 9.71 -0.99
CA MET A 205 8.57 10.05 -0.50
C MET A 205 9.64 9.09 -1.05
N ASP A 206 9.45 8.61 -2.28
CA ASP A 206 10.45 7.77 -2.92
C ASP A 206 11.82 8.45 -2.97
N SER A 207 12.84 7.74 -2.55
CA SER A 207 14.24 8.19 -2.59
C SER A 207 14.53 9.51 -1.83
N CYS A 208 13.78 9.80 -0.77
CA CYS A 208 14.01 10.98 0.08
C CYS A 208 15.11 10.79 1.13
N GLY A 209 15.59 9.55 1.34
CA GLY A 209 16.64 9.26 2.32
C GLY A 209 16.17 9.19 3.77
N VAL A 210 14.87 9.21 4.01
CA VAL A 210 14.29 8.99 5.35
C VAL A 210 14.33 7.49 5.67
N PRO A 211 14.81 7.08 6.87
CA PRO A 211 14.83 5.67 7.25
C PRO A 211 13.45 5.01 7.23
N SER A 212 13.38 3.73 6.83
CA SER A 212 12.12 2.99 6.72
C SER A 212 11.31 2.95 8.02
N GLU A 213 12.00 2.88 9.19
CA GLU A 213 11.35 2.92 10.50
C GLU A 213 10.64 4.24 10.77
N GLU A 214 11.20 5.36 10.31
CA GLU A 214 10.58 6.68 10.45
C GLU A 214 9.42 6.85 9.47
N MET A 215 9.56 6.32 8.26
CA MET A 215 8.47 6.27 7.27
C MET A 215 7.29 5.42 7.76
N ALA A 216 7.58 4.27 8.38
CA ALA A 216 6.55 3.41 8.97
C ALA A 216 5.79 4.14 10.09
N LYS A 217 6.47 4.91 10.94
CA LYS A 217 5.79 5.74 11.97
C LYS A 217 4.85 6.78 11.36
N ILE A 218 5.22 7.37 10.23
CA ILE A 218 4.33 8.29 9.50
C ILE A 218 3.11 7.52 8.99
N ARG A 219 3.31 6.38 8.34
CA ARG A 219 2.22 5.52 7.83
C ARG A 219 1.26 5.11 8.96
N ASP A 220 1.80 4.66 10.08
CA ASP A 220 1.01 4.19 11.21
C ASP A 220 0.20 5.33 11.89
N ALA A 221 0.72 6.58 11.81
CA ALA A 221 0.02 7.76 12.32
C ALA A 221 -1.11 8.25 11.40
N TYR A 222 -1.08 7.87 10.11
CA TYR A 222 -2.05 8.28 9.09
C TYR A 222 -2.56 7.07 8.30
N PRO A 223 -3.35 6.17 8.92
CA PRO A 223 -3.77 4.89 8.30
C PRO A 223 -4.65 5.06 7.05
N GLU A 224 -5.29 6.22 6.87
CA GLU A 224 -6.10 6.55 5.70
C GLU A 224 -5.28 7.13 4.53
N MET A 225 -3.96 7.26 4.72
CA MET A 225 -3.05 7.84 3.74
C MET A 225 -2.10 6.78 3.21
N ASP A 226 -1.94 6.71 1.89
CA ASP A 226 -0.92 5.92 1.24
C ASP A 226 0.43 6.60 1.42
N VAL A 227 1.24 6.12 2.35
CA VAL A 227 2.61 6.60 2.58
C VAL A 227 3.57 5.69 1.85
N VAL A 228 4.22 6.23 0.82
CA VAL A 228 5.04 5.47 -0.11
C VAL A 228 6.50 5.92 0.00
N TRP A 229 7.40 4.94 0.07
CA TRP A 229 8.85 5.18 0.01
C TRP A 229 9.55 4.01 -0.69
N ARG A 230 10.83 4.10 -0.84
CA ARG A 230 11.67 3.08 -1.44
C ARG A 230 12.44 2.32 -0.37
N ILE A 231 12.37 1.00 -0.43
CA ILE A 231 13.23 0.14 0.37
C ILE A 231 14.38 -0.42 -0.47
N TRP A 232 15.47 -0.76 0.21
CA TRP A 232 16.61 -1.47 -0.34
C TRP A 232 16.76 -2.78 0.43
N PHE A 233 17.00 -3.86 -0.27
CA PHE A 233 17.15 -5.19 0.32
C PHE A 233 18.21 -6.01 -0.43
N ALA A 234 18.48 -7.25 0.01
CA ALA A 234 19.49 -8.11 -0.57
C ALA A 234 20.88 -7.44 -0.65
N ALA A 235 21.37 -6.92 0.50
CA ALA A 235 22.65 -6.19 0.61
C ALA A 235 22.71 -4.96 -0.32
N ASP A 236 21.62 -4.19 -0.41
CA ASP A 236 21.45 -3.02 -1.27
C ASP A 236 21.62 -3.29 -2.78
N MET A 237 21.44 -4.54 -3.17
CA MET A 237 21.47 -4.93 -4.58
C MET A 237 20.14 -4.68 -5.28
N PHE A 238 19.05 -4.72 -4.54
CA PHE A 238 17.69 -4.62 -5.07
C PHE A 238 16.91 -3.52 -4.36
N THR A 239 16.00 -2.92 -5.07
CA THR A 239 15.15 -1.85 -4.56
C THR A 239 13.76 -1.91 -5.16
N VAL A 240 12.75 -1.64 -4.33
CA VAL A 240 11.36 -1.49 -4.75
C VAL A 240 10.69 -0.40 -3.93
N ARG A 241 9.59 0.11 -4.45
CA ARG A 241 8.67 0.98 -3.70
C ARG A 241 7.81 0.13 -2.77
N THR A 242 7.37 0.72 -1.66
CA THR A 242 6.53 0.00 -0.67
C THR A 242 5.08 -0.19 -1.10
N ASP A 243 4.63 0.48 -2.17
CA ASP A 243 3.27 0.39 -2.72
C ASP A 243 3.09 -0.66 -3.82
N ILE A 244 4.12 -1.50 -4.07
CA ILE A 244 4.02 -2.57 -5.05
C ILE A 244 3.03 -3.65 -4.61
N GLU A 245 2.29 -4.19 -5.56
CA GLU A 245 1.39 -5.33 -5.36
C GLU A 245 2.00 -6.66 -5.81
N CYS A 246 3.06 -6.62 -6.62
CA CYS A 246 3.71 -7.79 -7.18
C CYS A 246 5.23 -7.70 -7.06
N LEU A 247 5.86 -8.77 -6.58
CA LEU A 247 7.31 -8.88 -6.48
C LEU A 247 7.78 -10.28 -6.89
N TRP A 248 8.66 -10.34 -7.87
CA TRP A 248 9.36 -11.55 -8.26
C TRP A 248 10.86 -11.42 -8.01
N CYS A 249 11.38 -12.25 -7.11
CA CYS A 249 12.79 -12.34 -6.74
C CYS A 249 13.27 -13.79 -6.67
N ALA A 250 12.68 -14.68 -7.47
CA ALA A 250 13.06 -16.07 -7.48
C ALA A 250 14.51 -16.25 -7.99
N ASN A 251 15.25 -17.13 -7.32
CA ASN A 251 16.63 -17.48 -7.69
C ASN A 251 17.64 -16.31 -7.59
N PHE A 252 17.44 -15.39 -6.67
CA PHE A 252 18.37 -14.28 -6.42
C PHE A 252 19.47 -14.66 -5.40
N TYR A 253 19.68 -15.95 -5.20
CA TYR A 253 20.84 -16.48 -4.48
C TYR A 253 22.15 -15.92 -5.12
N PRO A 254 23.17 -15.51 -4.34
CA PRO A 254 23.30 -15.58 -2.88
C PRO A 254 22.90 -14.28 -2.14
N TYR A 255 22.09 -13.41 -2.69
CA TYR A 255 21.87 -12.08 -2.14
C TYR A 255 20.70 -11.99 -1.15
N MET A 256 19.77 -12.96 -1.19
CA MET A 256 18.59 -13.03 -0.33
C MET A 256 18.93 -13.76 0.98
N TRP A 257 19.63 -13.09 1.87
CA TRP A 257 19.93 -13.57 3.21
C TRP A 257 19.05 -12.87 4.24
N ASP A 258 18.79 -13.52 5.37
CA ASP A 258 17.91 -13.07 6.44
C ASP A 258 18.09 -11.59 6.80
N GLN A 259 19.33 -11.20 7.07
CA GLN A 259 19.65 -9.83 7.51
C GLN A 259 19.41 -8.74 6.45
N TYR A 260 19.27 -9.12 5.19
CA TYR A 260 19.12 -8.18 4.08
C TYR A 260 17.71 -8.22 3.46
N THR A 261 16.81 -9.06 3.97
CA THR A 261 15.48 -9.28 3.37
C THR A 261 14.37 -8.67 4.22
N GLN A 262 14.65 -8.36 5.49
CA GLN A 262 13.65 -7.89 6.45
C GLN A 262 12.99 -6.54 6.11
N GLU A 263 13.60 -5.74 5.23
CA GLU A 263 12.98 -4.52 4.71
C GLU A 263 11.69 -4.78 3.92
N LEU A 264 11.51 -6.01 3.38
CA LEU A 264 10.28 -6.41 2.67
C LEU A 264 9.02 -6.29 3.56
N LYS A 265 9.15 -6.32 4.90
CA LYS A 265 8.04 -6.09 5.84
C LYS A 265 7.28 -4.78 5.61
N TYR A 266 7.90 -3.82 4.92
CA TYR A 266 7.27 -2.54 4.62
C TYR A 266 6.39 -2.56 3.36
N CYS A 267 6.52 -3.59 2.51
CA CYS A 267 5.69 -3.79 1.31
C CYS A 267 4.34 -4.45 1.69
N THR A 268 3.55 -3.77 2.50
CA THR A 268 2.31 -4.33 3.10
C THR A 268 1.16 -4.52 2.12
N LYS A 269 1.29 -3.99 0.89
CA LYS A 269 0.29 -4.11 -0.20
C LYS A 269 0.59 -5.24 -1.18
N LEU A 270 1.61 -6.07 -0.88
CA LEU A 270 1.93 -7.20 -1.75
C LEU A 270 0.80 -8.23 -1.76
N LYS A 271 0.34 -8.55 -2.97
CA LYS A 271 -0.62 -9.61 -3.29
C LYS A 271 0.04 -10.81 -3.93
N TYR A 272 1.11 -10.58 -4.70
CA TYR A 272 1.80 -11.62 -5.46
C TYR A 272 3.29 -11.60 -5.12
N LEU A 273 3.79 -12.68 -4.52
CA LEU A 273 5.18 -12.79 -4.09
C LEU A 273 5.79 -14.13 -4.53
N ASP A 274 6.84 -14.07 -5.35
CA ASP A 274 7.66 -15.23 -5.71
C ASP A 274 9.09 -15.02 -5.22
N LEU A 275 9.46 -15.79 -4.19
CA LEU A 275 10.79 -15.86 -3.60
C LEU A 275 11.38 -17.26 -3.71
N GLY A 276 10.95 -18.05 -4.68
CA GLY A 276 11.46 -19.42 -4.89
C GLY A 276 12.97 -19.46 -5.13
N HIS A 277 13.59 -20.60 -4.75
CA HIS A 277 15.01 -20.89 -4.94
C HIS A 277 16.00 -19.95 -4.20
N ASN A 278 15.59 -19.31 -3.12
CA ASN A 278 16.45 -18.52 -2.24
C ASN A 278 16.85 -19.34 -1.02
N LEU A 279 17.88 -20.19 -1.18
CA LEU A 279 18.28 -21.20 -0.21
C LEU A 279 18.79 -20.66 1.13
N GLU A 280 19.32 -19.45 1.13
CA GLU A 280 19.92 -18.80 2.31
C GLU A 280 18.92 -17.91 3.07
N LEU A 281 17.65 -17.88 2.62
CA LEU A 281 16.58 -17.15 3.29
C LEU A 281 15.87 -18.11 4.27
N HIS A 282 16.08 -17.92 5.56
CA HIS A 282 15.52 -18.74 6.64
C HIS A 282 14.54 -17.94 7.51
N ASP A 283 14.74 -16.63 7.67
CA ASP A 283 13.83 -15.75 8.42
C ASP A 283 12.77 -15.15 7.50
N TRP A 284 11.57 -15.69 7.57
CA TRP A 284 10.38 -15.30 6.81
C TRP A 284 9.42 -14.42 7.61
N SER A 285 9.86 -13.87 8.74
CA SER A 285 9.00 -13.08 9.63
C SER A 285 8.38 -11.84 8.97
N PHE A 286 8.99 -11.31 7.90
CA PHE A 286 8.41 -10.20 7.13
C PHE A 286 7.04 -10.53 6.51
N LEU A 287 6.70 -11.81 6.27
CA LEU A 287 5.37 -12.23 5.78
C LEU A 287 4.24 -11.90 6.77
N GLU A 288 4.54 -11.75 8.06
CA GLU A 288 3.55 -11.34 9.06
C GLU A 288 2.93 -9.96 8.77
N TYR A 289 3.61 -9.15 7.96
CA TYR A 289 3.20 -7.79 7.58
C TYR A 289 2.52 -7.73 6.21
N MET A 290 2.20 -8.87 5.59
CA MET A 290 1.61 -8.98 4.25
C MET A 290 0.23 -9.65 4.30
N PRO A 291 -0.78 -9.04 4.96
CA PRO A 291 -2.08 -9.68 5.15
C PRO A 291 -2.91 -9.82 3.86
N GLU A 292 -2.59 -9.04 2.81
CA GLU A 292 -3.30 -9.05 1.52
C GLU A 292 -2.73 -10.07 0.53
N LEU A 293 -1.77 -10.91 0.95
CA LEU A 293 -1.08 -11.83 0.05
C LEU A 293 -2.03 -12.92 -0.47
N GLU A 294 -2.23 -12.93 -1.79
CA GLU A 294 -3.09 -13.88 -2.53
C GLU A 294 -2.26 -15.03 -3.16
N VAL A 295 -1.03 -14.74 -3.54
CA VAL A 295 -0.13 -15.70 -4.20
C VAL A 295 1.23 -15.69 -3.51
N LEU A 296 1.68 -16.88 -3.07
CA LEU A 296 3.00 -17.08 -2.51
C LEU A 296 3.70 -18.28 -3.13
N ILE A 297 4.90 -18.06 -3.67
CA ILE A 297 5.77 -19.10 -4.19
C ILE A 297 7.09 -19.06 -3.44
N ILE A 298 7.35 -20.09 -2.64
CA ILE A 298 8.58 -20.24 -1.83
C ILE A 298 9.25 -21.60 -2.05
N THR A 299 9.07 -22.12 -3.26
CA THR A 299 9.62 -23.39 -3.70
C THR A 299 11.14 -23.41 -3.54
N ALA A 300 11.69 -24.49 -2.99
CA ALA A 300 13.12 -24.74 -2.84
C ALA A 300 13.88 -23.58 -2.14
N SER A 301 13.28 -22.98 -1.14
CA SER A 301 13.89 -21.94 -0.30
C SER A 301 14.20 -22.46 1.11
N GLY A 302 14.88 -21.66 1.93
CA GLY A 302 15.47 -22.09 3.20
C GLY A 302 14.50 -22.10 4.40
N TRP A 303 13.19 -22.05 4.20
CA TRP A 303 12.21 -22.13 5.30
C TRP A 303 12.15 -23.53 5.91
N ASP A 304 11.81 -23.62 7.19
CA ASP A 304 11.75 -24.86 8.00
C ASP A 304 10.44 -25.01 8.79
N THR A 305 9.57 -24.02 8.78
CA THR A 305 8.24 -24.00 9.41
C THR A 305 7.23 -23.28 8.54
N LEU A 306 5.95 -23.49 8.77
CA LEU A 306 4.84 -22.75 8.15
C LEU A 306 4.26 -21.68 9.08
N ASP A 307 4.79 -21.49 10.27
CA ASP A 307 4.28 -20.48 11.23
C ASP A 307 4.33 -19.07 10.70
N MET A 308 5.28 -18.76 9.78
CA MET A 308 5.37 -17.48 9.12
C MET A 308 4.12 -17.13 8.29
N LEU A 309 3.31 -18.14 7.93
CA LEU A 309 2.10 -17.94 7.12
C LEU A 309 0.86 -17.57 7.95
N LYS A 310 0.96 -17.49 9.27
CA LYS A 310 -0.19 -17.32 10.19
C LYS A 310 -1.11 -16.13 9.90
N ASN A 311 -0.60 -15.08 9.26
CA ASN A 311 -1.33 -13.87 8.90
C ASN A 311 -1.72 -13.80 7.41
N CYS A 312 -1.24 -14.73 6.57
CA CYS A 312 -1.52 -14.77 5.13
C CYS A 312 -2.85 -15.47 4.83
N THR A 313 -3.95 -14.97 5.40
CA THR A 313 -5.27 -15.62 5.33
C THR A 313 -5.99 -15.43 3.99
N GLU A 314 -5.49 -14.51 3.15
CA GLU A 314 -6.04 -14.22 1.84
C GLU A 314 -5.49 -15.12 0.73
N LEU A 315 -4.53 -16.02 1.06
CA LEU A 315 -3.89 -16.89 0.06
C LEU A 315 -4.90 -17.74 -0.71
N GLU A 316 -4.81 -17.63 -2.03
CA GLU A 316 -5.51 -18.44 -3.03
C GLU A 316 -4.59 -19.44 -3.73
N TYR A 317 -3.29 -19.11 -3.80
CA TYR A 317 -2.27 -19.93 -4.46
C TYR A 317 -1.01 -20.02 -3.60
N LEU A 318 -0.56 -21.25 -3.31
CA LEU A 318 0.59 -21.49 -2.46
C LEU A 318 1.48 -22.61 -3.01
N GLU A 319 2.76 -22.33 -3.28
CA GLU A 319 3.78 -23.32 -3.56
C GLU A 319 4.81 -23.38 -2.42
N ILE A 320 4.82 -24.48 -1.69
CA ILE A 320 5.69 -24.71 -0.52
C ILE A 320 6.54 -25.98 -0.68
N ILE A 321 7.16 -26.16 -1.84
CA ILE A 321 8.04 -27.31 -2.09
C ILE A 321 9.36 -27.05 -1.33
N PRO A 322 9.76 -27.89 -0.36
CA PRO A 322 10.97 -27.66 0.42
C PRO A 322 12.24 -27.95 -0.42
N TYR A 323 13.35 -27.33 -0.05
CA TYR A 323 14.66 -27.69 -0.62
C TYR A 323 15.17 -29.06 -0.15
N ALA A 324 14.83 -29.44 1.09
CA ALA A 324 15.18 -30.73 1.68
C ALA A 324 13.93 -31.36 2.32
N HIS A 325 14.01 -32.66 2.64
CA HIS A 325 12.92 -33.35 3.31
C HIS A 325 12.75 -32.81 4.73
N LEU A 326 11.71 -32.02 4.94
CA LEU A 326 11.38 -31.43 6.24
C LEU A 326 10.28 -32.24 6.93
N GLU A 327 10.37 -32.35 8.25
CA GLU A 327 9.23 -32.71 9.09
C GLU A 327 8.45 -31.41 9.41
N LEU A 328 7.18 -31.34 9.00
CA LEU A 328 6.41 -30.10 9.05
C LEU A 328 5.09 -30.28 9.78
N ASP A 329 4.69 -29.23 10.46
CA ASP A 329 3.33 -29.04 10.96
C ASP A 329 2.48 -28.24 9.94
N LEU A 330 1.40 -28.86 9.46
CA LEU A 330 0.47 -28.24 8.50
C LEU A 330 -0.64 -27.44 9.18
N HIS A 331 -0.75 -27.43 10.51
CA HIS A 331 -1.82 -26.68 11.21
C HIS A 331 -1.87 -25.18 10.86
N PRO A 332 -0.78 -24.48 10.57
CA PRO A 332 -0.86 -23.09 10.11
C PRO A 332 -1.72 -22.87 8.86
N LEU A 333 -1.83 -23.88 7.98
CA LEU A 333 -2.67 -23.82 6.78
C LEU A 333 -4.18 -23.80 7.09
N ALA A 334 -4.61 -24.21 8.29
CA ALA A 334 -6.03 -24.27 8.67
C ALA A 334 -6.78 -22.92 8.54
N LYS A 335 -6.05 -21.79 8.56
CA LYS A 335 -6.62 -20.45 8.41
C LYS A 335 -6.81 -20.01 6.95
N MET A 336 -6.25 -20.76 6.00
CA MET A 336 -6.23 -20.39 4.58
C MET A 336 -7.47 -20.92 3.85
N THR A 337 -8.64 -20.48 4.28
CA THR A 337 -9.93 -20.96 3.75
C THR A 337 -10.22 -20.50 2.31
N LYS A 338 -9.43 -19.58 1.78
CA LYS A 338 -9.52 -19.09 0.40
C LYS A 338 -8.66 -19.88 -0.58
N LEU A 339 -7.81 -20.79 -0.07
CA LEU A 339 -6.83 -21.50 -0.88
C LEU A 339 -7.50 -22.36 -1.95
N GLU A 340 -7.15 -22.11 -3.21
CA GLU A 340 -7.63 -22.82 -4.39
C GLU A 340 -6.58 -23.75 -4.98
N HIS A 341 -5.29 -23.40 -4.82
CA HIS A 341 -4.16 -24.15 -5.39
C HIS A 341 -3.07 -24.33 -4.35
N LEU A 342 -2.75 -25.56 -4.01
CA LEU A 342 -1.69 -25.91 -3.07
C LEU A 342 -0.73 -26.92 -3.67
N ASN A 343 0.54 -26.55 -3.78
CA ASN A 343 1.62 -27.46 -4.11
C ASN A 343 2.54 -27.66 -2.90
N MET A 344 2.54 -28.85 -2.37
CA MET A 344 3.33 -29.27 -1.22
C MET A 344 4.16 -30.55 -1.49
N CYS A 345 4.54 -30.77 -2.74
CA CYS A 345 5.36 -31.92 -3.11
C CYS A 345 6.72 -31.91 -2.40
N GLY A 346 7.26 -33.09 -2.17
CA GLY A 346 8.64 -33.26 -1.66
C GLY A 346 8.80 -33.06 -0.15
N MET A 347 7.72 -32.91 0.60
CA MET A 347 7.76 -32.87 2.05
C MET A 347 8.12 -34.24 2.62
N GLY A 348 8.74 -34.25 3.80
CA GLY A 348 8.96 -35.43 4.61
C GLY A 348 7.71 -35.77 5.44
N LYS A 349 7.94 -36.25 6.67
CA LYS A 349 6.86 -36.52 7.62
C LYS A 349 6.11 -35.22 7.96
N THR A 350 4.78 -35.24 7.84
CA THR A 350 3.92 -34.10 8.14
C THR A 350 2.94 -34.43 9.25
N GLU A 351 2.75 -33.48 10.16
CA GLU A 351 1.67 -33.49 11.16
C GLU A 351 0.56 -32.53 10.73
N GLY A 352 -0.68 -32.72 11.25
CA GLY A 352 -1.80 -31.82 10.95
C GLY A 352 -2.33 -31.95 9.51
N TRP A 353 -2.08 -33.06 8.82
CA TRP A 353 -2.60 -33.30 7.46
C TRP A 353 -4.13 -33.17 7.37
N GLU A 354 -4.84 -33.34 8.49
CA GLU A 354 -6.30 -33.23 8.59
C GLU A 354 -6.82 -31.84 8.22
N VAL A 355 -5.96 -30.81 8.24
CA VAL A 355 -6.35 -29.47 7.79
C VAL A 355 -6.77 -29.47 6.32
N LEU A 356 -6.22 -30.38 5.50
CA LEU A 356 -6.58 -30.53 4.09
C LEU A 356 -8.03 -30.96 3.89
N LEU A 357 -8.65 -31.61 4.88
CA LEU A 357 -10.06 -32.04 4.82
C LEU A 357 -11.03 -30.84 4.89
N ASN A 358 -10.57 -29.68 5.34
CA ASN A 358 -11.37 -28.48 5.57
C ASN A 358 -11.00 -27.31 4.65
N MET A 359 -10.57 -27.59 3.42
CA MET A 359 -10.24 -26.58 2.40
C MET A 359 -11.30 -26.55 1.29
N PRO A 360 -12.46 -25.93 1.50
CA PRO A 360 -13.64 -26.09 0.63
C PRO A 360 -13.47 -25.45 -0.76
N ARG A 361 -12.50 -24.58 -0.93
CA ARG A 361 -12.23 -23.89 -2.20
C ARG A 361 -11.11 -24.53 -3.02
N LEU A 362 -10.48 -25.59 -2.49
CA LEU A 362 -9.31 -26.19 -3.12
C LEU A 362 -9.72 -26.88 -4.43
N LYS A 363 -9.09 -26.46 -5.52
CA LYS A 363 -9.29 -26.96 -6.90
C LYS A 363 -8.14 -27.86 -7.33
N ARG A 364 -6.93 -27.59 -6.86
CA ARG A 364 -5.74 -28.37 -7.18
C ARG A 364 -4.88 -28.59 -5.93
N LEU A 365 -4.59 -29.84 -5.63
CA LEU A 365 -3.74 -30.25 -4.52
C LEU A 365 -2.62 -31.17 -5.00
N TRP A 366 -1.40 -30.68 -4.98
CA TRP A 366 -0.19 -31.42 -5.33
C TRP A 366 0.54 -31.87 -4.08
N ILE A 367 0.44 -33.14 -3.74
CA ILE A 367 1.09 -33.76 -2.59
C ILE A 367 2.37 -34.46 -3.04
N GLY A 368 2.34 -35.13 -4.18
CA GLY A 368 3.39 -36.01 -4.66
C GLY A 368 3.43 -37.36 -3.91
N ARG A 369 4.02 -38.39 -4.54
CA ARG A 369 4.11 -39.74 -3.96
C ARG A 369 4.89 -39.74 -2.66
N GLN A 370 5.96 -38.97 -2.58
CA GLN A 370 6.84 -38.96 -1.41
C GLN A 370 6.13 -38.39 -0.19
N THR A 371 5.47 -37.26 -0.28
CA THR A 371 4.72 -36.67 0.84
C THR A 371 3.56 -37.58 1.25
N ALA A 372 2.84 -38.13 0.26
CA ALA A 372 1.74 -39.08 0.49
C ALA A 372 2.19 -40.36 1.22
N TYR A 373 3.42 -40.79 1.01
CA TYR A 373 4.01 -41.97 1.71
C TYR A 373 4.11 -41.77 3.22
N TYR A 374 4.32 -40.54 3.68
CA TYR A 374 4.45 -40.22 5.10
C TYR A 374 3.09 -39.97 5.78
N PHE A 375 2.00 -39.89 5.03
CA PHE A 375 0.67 -39.75 5.61
C PHE A 375 0.22 -41.07 6.29
N PRO A 376 -0.59 -40.99 7.35
CA PRO A 376 -1.15 -42.19 7.98
C PRO A 376 -1.97 -43.04 7.00
N GLU A 377 -2.07 -44.33 7.30
CA GLU A 377 -2.94 -45.24 6.55
C GLU A 377 -4.39 -44.71 6.50
N GLY A 378 -5.00 -44.65 5.32
CA GLY A 378 -6.36 -44.15 5.11
C GLY A 378 -6.46 -42.62 4.98
N ALA A 379 -5.39 -41.84 5.16
CA ALA A 379 -5.43 -40.38 5.04
C ALA A 379 -5.75 -39.93 3.61
N MET A 380 -5.14 -40.57 2.62
CA MET A 380 -5.39 -40.21 1.21
C MET A 380 -6.84 -40.48 0.79
N GLU A 381 -7.43 -41.57 1.27
CA GLU A 381 -8.83 -41.87 1.03
C GLU A 381 -9.75 -40.80 1.61
N GLN A 382 -9.47 -40.35 2.83
CA GLN A 382 -10.22 -39.26 3.47
C GLN A 382 -10.07 -37.95 2.72
N ILE A 383 -8.86 -37.60 2.25
CA ILE A 383 -8.60 -36.38 1.45
C ILE A 383 -9.41 -36.44 0.15
N LEU A 384 -9.41 -37.57 -0.56
CA LEU A 384 -10.15 -37.72 -1.82
C LEU A 384 -11.69 -37.68 -1.59
N GLU A 385 -12.17 -38.19 -0.47
CA GLU A 385 -13.57 -38.08 -0.08
C GLU A 385 -13.97 -36.64 0.28
N ALA A 386 -13.10 -35.92 1.00
CA ALA A 386 -13.37 -34.56 1.42
C ALA A 386 -13.27 -33.53 0.26
N LEU A 387 -12.46 -33.83 -0.76
CA LEU A 387 -12.18 -32.94 -1.89
C LEU A 387 -12.57 -33.56 -3.25
N PRO A 388 -13.85 -33.93 -3.45
CA PRO A 388 -14.28 -34.73 -4.62
C PRO A 388 -14.15 -33.95 -5.95
N GLU A 389 -14.18 -32.62 -5.91
CA GLU A 389 -14.06 -31.75 -7.08
C GLU A 389 -12.62 -31.27 -7.35
N ALA A 390 -11.69 -31.55 -6.43
CA ALA A 390 -10.31 -31.11 -6.57
C ALA A 390 -9.49 -32.12 -7.38
N GLU A 391 -8.58 -31.60 -8.21
CA GLU A 391 -7.54 -32.43 -8.83
C GLU A 391 -6.46 -32.72 -7.78
N VAL A 392 -6.41 -33.96 -7.28
CA VAL A 392 -5.43 -34.38 -6.25
C VAL A 392 -4.36 -35.26 -6.87
N PHE A 393 -3.12 -34.76 -6.85
CA PHE A 393 -1.95 -35.43 -7.38
C PHE A 393 -1.07 -36.00 -6.26
N TYR A 394 -0.91 -37.33 -6.20
CA TYR A 394 -0.20 -38.03 -5.10
C TYR A 394 0.50 -39.32 -5.49
N LYS A 395 0.37 -39.77 -6.73
CA LYS A 395 0.87 -41.10 -7.17
C LYS A 395 2.28 -41.05 -7.75
N GLU A 396 2.72 -39.91 -8.18
CA GLU A 396 4.01 -39.69 -8.84
C GLU A 396 4.77 -38.56 -8.14
N ASP A 397 6.09 -38.52 -8.32
CA ASP A 397 6.91 -37.40 -7.87
C ASP A 397 7.12 -36.45 -9.06
N ASP A 398 6.30 -35.46 -9.13
CA ASP A 398 6.36 -34.45 -10.15
C ASP A 398 6.16 -33.09 -9.48
N GLY A 399 7.25 -32.44 -9.16
CA GLY A 399 7.26 -31.21 -8.40
C GLY A 399 6.67 -30.01 -9.14
N ALA A 400 7.29 -28.85 -8.96
CA ALA A 400 6.79 -27.58 -9.47
C ALA A 400 6.77 -27.46 -10.99
N THR A 401 7.55 -28.25 -11.70
CA THR A 401 7.79 -28.03 -13.14
C THR A 401 6.98 -28.91 -14.08
N GLY A 402 6.45 -30.03 -13.60
CA GLY A 402 5.74 -30.96 -14.46
C GLY A 402 4.25 -30.63 -14.61
N ARG A 403 3.41 -31.56 -14.17
CA ARG A 403 1.96 -31.48 -14.30
C ARG A 403 1.29 -30.38 -13.42
N TRP A 404 2.02 -29.82 -12.50
CA TRP A 404 1.55 -28.66 -11.73
C TRP A 404 1.35 -27.44 -12.65
N ARG A 405 2.27 -27.21 -13.58
CA ARG A 405 2.26 -26.09 -14.52
C ARG A 405 1.66 -26.45 -15.88
N HIS A 406 1.38 -27.75 -16.11
CA HIS A 406 0.76 -28.27 -17.34
C HIS A 406 -0.34 -29.28 -17.00
N ASN A 407 -1.42 -29.26 -17.74
CA ASN A 407 -2.46 -30.27 -17.68
C ASN A 407 -1.97 -31.61 -18.27
N ALA A 408 -2.72 -32.69 -18.04
CA ALA A 408 -2.37 -34.02 -18.58
C ALA A 408 -2.29 -34.07 -20.11
N ASP A 409 -3.00 -33.20 -20.80
CA ASP A 409 -2.99 -33.04 -22.26
C ASP A 409 -1.89 -32.10 -22.79
N GLY A 410 -1.04 -31.57 -21.89
CA GLY A 410 0.05 -30.62 -22.21
C GLY A 410 -0.39 -29.17 -22.30
N THR A 411 -1.65 -28.85 -22.11
CA THR A 411 -2.12 -27.45 -22.01
C THR A 411 -1.70 -26.83 -20.70
N VAL A 412 -1.66 -25.50 -20.64
CA VAL A 412 -1.31 -24.76 -19.42
C VAL A 412 -2.58 -24.45 -18.63
N PRO A 413 -2.63 -24.77 -17.32
CA PRO A 413 -3.76 -24.41 -16.48
C PRO A 413 -4.02 -22.90 -16.47
N GLU A 414 -5.30 -22.51 -16.50
CA GLU A 414 -5.70 -21.09 -16.54
C GLU A 414 -5.07 -20.28 -15.41
N ARG A 415 -5.08 -20.82 -14.18
CA ARG A 415 -4.46 -20.13 -13.03
C ARG A 415 -2.96 -19.88 -13.24
N TYR A 416 -2.25 -20.82 -13.85
CA TYR A 416 -0.82 -20.62 -14.13
C TYR A 416 -0.59 -19.59 -15.24
N LEU A 417 -1.48 -19.51 -16.24
CA LEU A 417 -1.45 -18.42 -17.23
C LEU A 417 -1.66 -17.05 -16.57
N LEU A 418 -2.60 -16.96 -15.63
CA LEU A 418 -2.82 -15.74 -14.85
C LEU A 418 -1.58 -15.36 -14.04
N LEU A 419 -0.93 -16.31 -13.36
CA LEU A 419 0.32 -16.05 -12.66
C LEU A 419 1.42 -15.53 -13.58
N ARG A 420 1.58 -16.12 -14.75
CA ARG A 420 2.57 -15.66 -15.75
C ARG A 420 2.32 -14.22 -16.17
N GLN A 421 1.04 -13.82 -16.28
CA GLN A 421 0.67 -12.44 -16.60
C GLN A 421 0.89 -11.51 -15.41
N GLN A 422 0.52 -11.92 -14.19
CA GLN A 422 0.67 -11.14 -12.97
C GLN A 422 2.14 -10.84 -12.65
N PHE A 423 3.01 -11.85 -12.74
CA PHE A 423 4.44 -11.69 -12.51
C PHE A 423 5.20 -11.20 -13.75
N ASP A 424 4.53 -11.14 -14.90
CA ASP A 424 5.13 -10.83 -16.21
C ASP A 424 6.42 -11.61 -16.47
N TYR A 425 6.39 -12.93 -16.25
CA TYR A 425 7.56 -13.80 -16.37
C TYR A 425 8.22 -13.75 -17.75
N ASP A 426 7.47 -13.37 -18.80
CA ASP A 426 8.00 -13.27 -20.16
C ASP A 426 8.89 -12.02 -20.34
N HIS A 427 8.68 -10.98 -19.52
CA HIS A 427 9.46 -9.74 -19.51
C HIS A 427 10.07 -9.45 -18.13
N TRP A 428 10.39 -10.49 -17.37
CA TRP A 428 10.87 -10.40 -15.99
C TRP A 428 12.06 -9.45 -15.81
N GLN A 429 12.90 -9.30 -16.82
CA GLN A 429 14.09 -8.42 -16.77
C GLN A 429 13.71 -6.94 -16.63
N ASP A 430 12.54 -6.55 -17.15
CA ASP A 430 12.05 -5.18 -17.11
C ASP A 430 11.43 -4.84 -15.76
N HIS A 431 10.96 -5.86 -15.02
CA HIS A 431 10.27 -5.73 -13.74
C HIS A 431 11.06 -6.27 -12.53
N ALA A 432 12.20 -6.90 -12.78
CA ALA A 432 13.06 -7.34 -11.69
C ALA A 432 13.50 -6.13 -10.84
N PRO A 433 13.65 -6.29 -9.50
CA PRO A 433 13.94 -5.20 -8.58
C PRO A 433 15.38 -4.67 -8.71
N TYR A 434 15.91 -4.64 -9.94
CA TYR A 434 17.21 -4.05 -10.21
C TYR A 434 17.09 -2.53 -10.24
N PRO A 435 18.01 -1.81 -9.58
CA PRO A 435 17.97 -0.35 -9.53
C PRO A 435 17.88 0.32 -10.90
N TYR A 436 18.54 -0.25 -11.92
CA TYR A 436 18.56 0.32 -13.25
C TYR A 436 17.25 0.15 -14.05
N ASN A 437 16.33 -0.70 -13.58
CA ASN A 437 15.01 -0.86 -14.19
C ASN A 437 14.03 0.22 -13.74
N ASP A 438 14.35 0.95 -12.66
CA ASP A 438 13.50 2.02 -12.17
C ASP A 438 13.84 3.34 -12.85
N PRO A 439 12.91 3.99 -13.59
CA PRO A 439 13.17 5.24 -14.28
C PRO A 439 13.50 6.41 -13.34
N LEU A 440 13.13 6.29 -12.07
CA LEU A 440 13.44 7.29 -11.03
C LEU A 440 14.77 7.00 -10.32
N TYR A 441 15.39 5.85 -10.55
CA TYR A 441 16.64 5.49 -9.90
C TYR A 441 17.77 6.41 -10.33
N LYS A 442 18.42 6.99 -9.33
CA LYS A 442 19.70 7.67 -9.51
C LYS A 442 20.80 6.86 -8.82
N PRO A 443 21.84 6.44 -9.54
CA PRO A 443 22.95 5.75 -8.92
C PRO A 443 23.56 6.57 -7.79
N PRO A 444 24.19 5.95 -6.76
CA PRO A 444 24.71 6.67 -5.59
C PRO A 444 25.64 7.84 -5.91
N TRP A 445 26.38 7.79 -7.00
CA TRP A 445 27.28 8.86 -7.44
C TRP A 445 26.57 10.04 -8.12
N GLU A 446 25.29 9.93 -8.43
CA GLU A 446 24.44 11.00 -8.99
C GLU A 446 23.47 11.58 -7.96
N ARG A 447 23.47 11.04 -6.74
CA ARG A 447 22.64 11.49 -5.61
C ARG A 447 23.38 12.52 -4.80
N ALA A 448 23.84 13.61 -5.39
CA ALA A 448 24.55 14.70 -4.70
C ALA A 448 23.57 15.80 -4.26
#